data_6d50593882274bbf9bc344001c2b66e7
#
_entry.id   6d50593882274bbf9bc344001c2b66e7
#
_cell.length_a   1.000
_cell.length_b   1.000
_cell.length_c   1.000
_cell.angle_alpha   90.00
_cell.angle_beta   90.00
_cell.angle_gamma   90.00
#
_symmetry.space_group_name_H-M   'P 1'
#
loop_
_entity.id
_entity.type
_entity.pdbx_description
1 polymer ?
#
loop_
_entity_poly.entity_id
_entity_poly.type
_entity_poly.pdbx_seq_one_letter_code
_entity_poly.pdbx_strand_id
1 'polypeptide(L)' 'MSERLRTLRWQRGLPIHLLAQRAGAPVRELMLWEQHGVQPPRDIVQRVAQILDVEPRELIREG' A
#
# COMPACT_ATOMS: atom_id res chain seq x y z
N MET A 1 -10.70 -3.32 4.95
CA MET A 1 -9.36 -3.16 5.52
C MET A 1 -8.35 -3.89 4.68
N SER A 2 -7.17 -3.34 4.56
CA SER A 2 -6.17 -3.93 3.68
C SER A 2 -5.08 -4.63 4.49
N GLU A 3 -5.42 -5.78 5.03
CA GLU A 3 -4.44 -6.58 5.74
C GLU A 3 -3.33 -7.05 4.83
N ARG A 4 -3.65 -7.22 3.55
CA ARG A 4 -2.68 -7.66 2.57
C ARG A 4 -1.53 -6.67 2.45
N LEU A 5 -1.88 -5.39 2.38
CA LEU A 5 -0.87 -4.34 2.28
C LEU A 5 0.04 -4.37 3.49
N ARG A 6 -0.56 -4.48 4.67
CA ARG A 6 0.21 -4.51 5.90
C ARG A 6 1.14 -5.72 5.94
N THR A 7 0.62 -6.88 5.57
CA THR A 7 1.41 -8.12 5.58
C THR A 7 2.60 -8.00 4.64
N LEU A 8 2.36 -7.51 3.43
CA LEU A 8 3.43 -7.38 2.45
C LEU A 8 4.48 -6.39 2.91
N ARG A 9 4.05 -5.29 3.52
CA ARG A 9 4.98 -4.32 4.07
C ARG A 9 5.89 -4.96 5.12
N TRP A 10 5.26 -5.70 6.03
CA TRP A 10 5.99 -6.34 7.11
C TRP A 10 6.99 -7.36 6.60
N GLN A 11 6.58 -8.12 5.60
CA GLN A 11 7.46 -9.12 5.03
C GLN A 11 8.72 -8.51 4.44
N ARG A 12 8.63 -7.25 4.03
CA ARG A 12 9.76 -6.56 3.44
C ARG A 12 10.43 -5.59 4.40
N GLY A 13 9.98 -5.57 5.65
CA GLY A 13 10.56 -4.68 6.63
C GLY A 13 10.39 -3.21 6.29
N LEU A 14 9.26 -2.85 5.70
CA LEU A 14 9.01 -1.48 5.25
C LEU A 14 8.04 -0.77 6.17
N PRO A 15 8.53 0.19 6.97
CA PRO A 15 7.61 1.04 7.72
C PRO A 15 6.72 1.83 6.77
N ILE A 16 5.50 2.14 7.22
CA ILE A 16 4.55 2.81 6.35
C ILE A 16 5.06 4.18 5.89
N HIS A 17 5.79 4.87 6.73
CA HIS A 17 6.36 6.18 6.35
C HIS A 17 7.33 6.04 5.20
N LEU A 18 8.16 5.02 5.24
CA LEU A 18 9.12 4.80 4.18
C LEU A 18 8.43 4.40 2.89
N LEU A 19 7.40 3.56 3.00
CA LEU A 19 6.64 3.18 1.82
C LEU A 19 5.98 4.40 1.18
N ALA A 20 5.39 5.26 1.99
CA ALA A 20 4.75 6.47 1.48
C ALA A 20 5.77 7.36 0.78
N GLN A 21 6.94 7.50 1.37
CA GLN A 21 7.98 8.33 0.79
C GLN A 21 8.41 7.80 -0.57
N ARG A 22 8.61 6.51 -0.67
CA ARG A 22 9.03 5.90 -1.93
C ARG A 22 7.95 5.94 -2.98
N ALA A 23 6.69 5.85 -2.55
CA ALA A 23 5.57 5.89 -3.48
C ALA A 23 5.19 7.32 -3.86
N GLY A 24 5.78 8.31 -3.21
CA GLY A 24 5.43 9.70 -3.49
C GLY A 24 4.03 10.06 -3.05
N ALA A 25 3.57 9.46 -1.96
CA ALA A 25 2.21 9.66 -1.47
C ALA A 25 2.22 10.16 -0.04
N PRO A 26 1.20 10.93 0.37
CA PRO A 26 1.07 11.28 1.77
C PRO A 26 0.87 10.03 2.62
N VAL A 27 1.55 9.98 3.76
CA VAL A 27 1.43 8.81 4.62
C VAL A 27 -0.02 8.61 5.08
N ARG A 28 -0.77 9.69 5.21
CA ARG A 28 -2.16 9.61 5.61
C ARG A 28 -2.97 8.74 4.65
N GLU A 29 -2.71 8.86 3.36
CA GLU A 29 -3.45 8.07 2.38
C GLU A 29 -3.17 6.59 2.52
N LEU A 30 -1.93 6.24 2.81
CA LEU A 30 -1.59 4.84 3.01
C LEU A 30 -2.16 4.32 4.32
N MET A 31 -2.22 5.15 5.34
CA MET A 31 -2.83 4.77 6.61
C MET A 31 -4.31 4.52 6.45
N LEU A 32 -5.00 5.37 5.71
CA LEU A 32 -6.43 5.17 5.45
C LEU A 32 -6.66 3.88 4.67
N TRP A 33 -5.77 3.59 3.76
CA TRP A 33 -5.87 2.36 2.98
C TRP A 33 -5.74 1.14 3.88
N GLU A 34 -4.72 1.11 4.73
CA GLU A 34 -4.49 -0.03 5.59
C GLU A 34 -5.56 -0.20 6.67
N GLN A 35 -5.97 0.90 7.25
CA GLN A 35 -6.84 0.85 8.41
C GLN A 35 -8.32 0.83 8.05
N HIS A 36 -8.68 1.49 6.96
CA HIS A 36 -10.08 1.67 6.62
C HIS A 36 -10.45 1.23 5.23
N GLY A 37 -9.51 0.70 4.48
CA GLY A 37 -9.79 0.22 3.14
C GLY A 37 -10.04 1.32 2.12
N VAL A 38 -9.65 2.54 2.42
CA VAL A 38 -9.82 3.66 1.48
C VAL A 38 -8.64 3.66 0.52
N GLN A 39 -8.90 3.29 -0.72
CA GLN A 39 -7.84 3.21 -1.71
C GLN A 39 -7.38 4.59 -2.16
N PRO A 40 -6.06 4.77 -2.30
CA PRO A 40 -5.54 5.99 -2.92
C PRO A 40 -5.74 5.93 -4.43
N PRO A 41 -5.39 7.01 -5.14
CA PRO A 41 -5.48 7.00 -6.60
C PRO A 41 -4.70 5.83 -7.20
N ARG A 42 -5.12 5.43 -8.39
CA ARG A 42 -4.57 4.25 -9.05
C ARG A 42 -3.06 4.33 -9.24
N ASP A 43 -2.54 5.50 -9.58
CA ASP A 43 -1.09 5.63 -9.79
C ASP A 43 -0.32 5.34 -8.51
N ILE A 44 -0.87 5.72 -7.37
CA ILE A 44 -0.25 5.41 -6.09
C ILE A 44 -0.29 3.91 -5.83
N VAL A 45 -1.43 3.28 -6.10
CA VAL A 45 -1.55 1.84 -5.94
C VAL A 45 -0.50 1.12 -6.78
N GLN A 46 -0.31 1.56 -8.02
CA GLN A 46 0.66 0.92 -8.90
C GLN A 46 2.09 1.09 -8.38
N ARG A 47 2.42 2.26 -7.87
CA ARG A 47 3.75 2.47 -7.31
C ARG A 47 4.00 1.62 -6.10
N VAL A 48 3.00 1.53 -5.23
CA VAL A 48 3.12 0.70 -4.03
C VAL A 48 3.32 -0.76 -4.45
N ALA A 49 2.55 -1.21 -5.44
CA ALA A 49 2.69 -2.58 -5.93
C ALA A 49 4.10 -2.84 -6.45
N GLN A 50 4.67 -1.89 -7.17
CA GLN A 50 6.03 -2.03 -7.67
C GLN A 50 7.05 -2.12 -6.54
N ILE A 51 6.88 -1.28 -5.54
CA ILE A 51 7.80 -1.28 -4.40
C ILE A 51 7.72 -2.61 -3.67
N LEU A 52 6.52 -3.17 -3.55
CA LEU A 52 6.31 -4.43 -2.87
C LEU A 52 6.50 -5.65 -3.77
N ASP A 53 6.77 -5.40 -5.05
CA ASP A 53 7.04 -6.47 -6.02
C ASP A 53 5.86 -7.44 -6.15
N VAL A 54 4.67 -6.88 -6.27
CA VAL A 54 3.44 -7.65 -6.46
C VAL A 54 2.60 -6.99 -7.55
N GLU A 55 1.60 -7.72 -8.02
CA GLU A 55 0.65 -7.16 -8.97
C GLU A 55 -0.29 -6.21 -8.25
N PRO A 56 -0.65 -5.09 -8.89
CA PRO A 56 -1.59 -4.16 -8.27
C PRO A 56 -2.88 -4.83 -7.81
N ARG A 57 -3.37 -5.80 -8.58
CA ARG A 57 -4.61 -6.48 -8.22
C ARG A 57 -4.52 -7.23 -6.91
N GLU A 58 -3.30 -7.57 -6.49
CA GLU A 58 -3.14 -8.24 -5.20
C GLU A 58 -3.41 -7.30 -4.04
N LEU A 59 -3.25 -6.01 -4.27
CA LEU A 59 -3.46 -5.03 -3.22
C LEU A 59 -4.90 -4.53 -3.17
N ILE A 60 -5.59 -4.51 -4.30
CA ILE A 60 -6.94 -3.97 -4.37
C ILE A 60 -7.99 -5.04 -4.43
N ARG A 61 -7.59 -6.27 -4.23
CA ARG A 61 -8.49 -7.38 -4.25
C ARG A 61 -9.44 -7.31 -3.09
N GLU A 62 -10.71 -7.32 -3.37
CA GLU A 62 -11.73 -7.27 -2.34
C GLU A 62 -12.33 -8.64 -2.17
N GLY A 63 -12.45 -9.03 -0.99
CA GLY A 63 -12.93 -10.37 -0.71
C GLY A 63 -14.28 -10.66 -1.26
#